data_d798955afb223c976189e280bd37219f
#
_entry.id   d798955afb223c976189e280bd37219f
#
_cell.length_a   1.000
_cell.length_b   1.000
_cell.length_c   1.000
_cell.angle_alpha   90.00
_cell.angle_beta   90.00
_cell.angle_gamma   90.00
#
_symmetry.space_group_name_H-M   'P 1'
#
loop_
_entity.id
_entity.type
_entity.pdbx_description
1 polymer ?
#
loop_
_entity_poly.entity_id
_entity_poly.type
_entity_poly.pdbx_seq_one_letter_code
_entity_poly.pdbx_strand_id
1 'polypeptide(L)'
;MFYNHHRLVSKNVDLILANATPALQAASAGTSDIPILGTAVTEYGVALDLDDFDGTVGGNISGTSDLAPLEDQAAMLNELFPDAKNVGLIYCSAEANS
;
A
#
# COMPACT_ATOMS: atom_id res chain seq x y z
N MET A 1 5.73 14.44 -4.08
CA MET A 1 5.85 13.21 -3.28
C MET A 1 7.29 12.88 -2.94
N PHE A 2 8.18 12.76 -3.94
CA PHE A 2 9.61 12.51 -3.67
C PHE A 2 10.27 13.58 -2.82
N TYR A 3 9.79 14.78 -2.90
CA TYR A 3 10.24 15.90 -2.12
C TYR A 3 10.09 15.72 -0.62
N ASN A 4 8.99 15.08 -0.18
CA ASN A 4 8.64 15.02 1.24
C ASN A 4 9.51 14.05 2.01
N HIS A 5 9.84 12.88 1.45
CA HIS A 5 10.64 11.90 2.20
C HIS A 5 12.09 12.38 2.36
N HIS A 6 12.68 13.06 1.37
CA HIS A 6 14.00 13.67 1.50
C HIS A 6 14.04 14.73 2.61
N ARG A 7 13.00 15.55 2.71
CA ARG A 7 12.91 16.54 3.78
C ARG A 7 12.83 15.90 5.15
N LEU A 8 12.02 14.86 5.28
CA LEU A 8 11.85 14.17 6.56
C LEU A 8 13.14 13.48 7.00
N VAL A 9 13.83 12.81 6.09
CA VAL A 9 15.10 12.16 6.40
C VAL A 9 16.15 13.19 6.79
N SER A 10 16.27 14.30 6.06
CA SER A 10 17.26 15.34 6.37
C SER A 10 16.96 16.10 7.66
N LYS A 11 15.71 16.10 8.12
CA LYS A 11 15.32 16.69 9.41
C LYS A 11 15.48 15.75 10.60
N ASN A 12 15.92 14.50 10.37
CA ASN A 12 16.07 13.49 11.42
C ASN A 12 14.80 13.31 12.25
N VAL A 13 13.68 13.13 11.59
CA VAL A 13 12.42 12.84 12.30
C VAL A 13 12.52 11.48 12.98
N ASP A 14 11.76 11.29 14.04
CA ASP A 14 11.78 10.06 14.83
C ASP A 14 10.95 8.94 14.23
N LEU A 15 9.97 9.29 13.40
CA LEU A 15 9.01 8.36 12.83
C LEU A 15 8.43 8.94 11.55
N ILE A 16 8.22 8.09 10.55
CA ILE A 16 7.54 8.47 9.31
C ILE A 16 6.22 7.71 9.24
N LEU A 17 5.13 8.43 9.06
CA LEU A 17 3.83 7.85 8.75
C LEU A 17 3.62 7.95 7.24
N ALA A 18 3.66 6.83 6.55
CA ALA A 18 3.53 6.77 5.10
C ALA A 18 2.08 6.42 4.73
N ASN A 19 1.40 7.36 4.09
CA ASN A 19 0.00 7.20 3.70
C ASN A 19 -0.07 6.82 2.22
N ALA A 20 -0.55 5.63 1.95
CA ALA A 20 -0.69 5.01 0.64
C ALA A 20 0.62 4.44 0.09
N THR A 21 0.48 3.57 -0.92
CA THR A 21 1.59 2.81 -1.50
C THR A 21 2.74 3.67 -2.04
N PRO A 22 2.50 4.72 -2.84
CA PRO A 22 3.61 5.52 -3.35
C PRO A 22 4.42 6.20 -2.25
N ALA A 23 3.75 6.68 -1.19
CA ALA A 23 4.43 7.28 -0.05
C ALA A 23 5.27 6.26 0.71
N LEU A 24 4.74 5.04 0.89
CA LEU A 24 5.47 3.94 1.53
C LEU A 24 6.72 3.56 0.73
N GLN A 25 6.59 3.44 -0.59
CA GLN A 25 7.71 3.12 -1.46
C GLN A 25 8.79 4.20 -1.40
N ALA A 26 8.39 5.46 -1.42
CA ALA A 26 9.32 6.59 -1.33
C ALA A 26 10.05 6.61 0.02
N ALA A 27 9.34 6.40 1.11
CA ALA A 27 9.93 6.36 2.45
C ALA A 27 10.90 5.19 2.59
N SER A 28 10.52 4.01 2.10
CA SER A 28 11.36 2.81 2.12
C SER A 28 12.67 3.01 1.37
N ALA A 29 12.62 3.70 0.23
CA ALA A 29 13.81 4.00 -0.56
C ALA A 29 14.69 5.06 0.10
N GLY A 30 14.10 5.93 0.93
CA GLY A 30 14.81 7.06 1.52
C GLY A 30 15.56 6.76 2.80
N THR A 31 15.16 5.75 3.57
CA THR A 31 15.79 5.44 4.85
C THR A 31 15.62 3.96 5.21
N SER A 32 16.63 3.40 5.87
CA SER A 32 16.57 2.08 6.50
C SER A 32 16.65 2.15 8.04
N ASP A 33 16.75 3.36 8.59
CA ASP A 33 16.97 3.57 10.01
C ASP A 33 15.76 4.14 10.73
N ILE A 34 15.06 5.12 10.10
CA ILE A 34 13.89 5.75 10.72
C ILE A 34 12.71 4.78 10.63
N PRO A 35 12.01 4.51 11.74
CA PRO A 35 10.81 3.66 11.67
C PRO A 35 9.74 4.25 10.76
N ILE A 36 9.14 3.40 9.93
CA ILE A 36 8.09 3.77 8.98
C ILE A 36 6.84 2.98 9.31
N LEU A 37 5.73 3.67 9.56
CA LEU A 37 4.42 3.05 9.71
C LEU A 37 3.59 3.36 8.47
N GLY A 38 3.15 2.31 7.78
CA GLY A 38 2.29 2.44 6.61
C GLY A 38 0.82 2.42 6.97
N THR A 39 0.04 3.19 6.24
CA THR A 39 -1.43 3.18 6.31
C THR A 39 -1.99 3.35 4.91
N ALA A 40 -3.22 2.90 4.70
CA ALA A 40 -3.87 2.93 3.38
C ALA A 40 -3.02 2.21 2.31
N VAL A 41 -2.38 1.11 2.69
CA VAL A 41 -1.58 0.26 1.80
C VAL A 41 -2.32 -1.06 1.64
N THR A 42 -2.60 -1.43 0.40
CA THR A 42 -3.39 -2.62 0.09
C THR A 42 -2.62 -3.90 0.38
N GLU A 43 -1.36 -3.99 -0.09
CA GLU A 43 -0.59 -5.20 0.09
C GLU A 43 0.91 -4.86 0.11
N TYR A 44 1.55 -5.14 1.25
CA TYR A 44 2.95 -4.74 1.49
C TYR A 44 3.95 -5.55 0.68
N GLY A 45 3.66 -6.82 0.44
CA GLY A 45 4.54 -7.67 -0.37
C GLY A 45 4.71 -7.16 -1.78
N VAL A 46 3.62 -6.73 -2.41
CA VAL A 46 3.65 -6.13 -3.74
C VAL A 46 4.25 -4.73 -3.70
N ALA A 47 3.84 -3.92 -2.73
CA ALA A 47 4.30 -2.53 -2.61
C ALA A 47 5.81 -2.44 -2.44
N LEU A 48 6.40 -3.33 -1.66
CA LEU A 48 7.82 -3.33 -1.33
C LEU A 48 8.64 -4.40 -2.08
N ASP A 49 8.02 -5.09 -3.03
CA ASP A 49 8.65 -6.13 -3.85
C ASP A 49 9.31 -7.21 -2.98
N LEU A 50 8.55 -7.71 -2.00
CA LEU A 50 9.01 -8.74 -1.08
C LEU A 50 8.69 -10.13 -1.61
N ASP A 51 9.70 -10.98 -1.69
CA ASP A 51 9.52 -12.40 -2.04
C ASP A 51 8.99 -13.17 -0.82
N ASP A 52 8.10 -14.12 -1.06
CA ASP A 52 7.56 -15.00 -0.01
C ASP A 52 7.01 -14.25 1.21
N PHE A 53 6.27 -13.17 0.95
CA PHE A 53 5.70 -12.35 2.01
C PHE A 53 4.74 -13.15 2.89
N ASP A 54 5.03 -13.21 4.18
CA ASP A 54 4.30 -13.99 5.17
C ASP A 54 3.39 -13.15 6.08
N GLY A 55 3.17 -11.88 5.75
CA GLY A 55 2.42 -10.94 6.57
C GLY A 55 3.29 -10.09 7.49
N THR A 56 4.60 -10.31 7.46
CA THR A 56 5.57 -9.55 8.26
C THR A 56 6.59 -8.88 7.34
N VAL A 57 6.69 -7.57 7.40
CA VAL A 57 7.67 -6.82 6.58
C VAL A 57 9.08 -6.95 7.18
N GLY A 58 9.20 -6.69 8.46
CA GLY A 58 10.48 -6.67 9.14
C GLY A 58 11.27 -5.38 8.91
N GLY A 59 12.48 -5.32 9.39
CA GLY A 59 13.31 -4.13 9.29
C GLY A 59 12.69 -2.94 10.02
N ASN A 60 12.73 -1.78 9.37
CA ASN A 60 12.22 -0.53 9.95
C ASN A 60 10.77 -0.21 9.52
N ILE A 61 10.07 -1.14 8.87
CA ILE A 61 8.73 -0.88 8.31
C ILE A 61 7.69 -1.78 8.97
N SER A 62 6.58 -1.18 9.36
CA SER A 62 5.39 -1.88 9.82
C SER A 62 4.16 -1.05 9.40
N GLY A 63 2.97 -1.49 9.76
CA GLY A 63 1.77 -0.73 9.44
C GLY A 63 0.51 -1.56 9.45
N THR A 64 -0.53 -0.99 8.86
CA THR A 64 -1.83 -1.64 8.71
C THR A 64 -2.10 -1.89 7.23
N SER A 65 -2.78 -2.99 6.93
CA SER A 65 -3.19 -3.33 5.57
C SER A 65 -4.67 -3.03 5.37
N ASP A 66 -5.02 -2.51 4.19
CA ASP A 66 -6.42 -2.33 3.82
C ASP A 66 -6.82 -3.23 2.64
N LEU A 67 -6.18 -4.40 2.54
CA LEU A 67 -6.51 -5.37 1.51
C LEU A 67 -8.01 -5.73 1.57
N ALA A 68 -8.72 -5.41 0.49
CA ALA A 68 -10.15 -5.60 0.44
C ALA A 68 -10.51 -7.07 0.22
N PRO A 69 -11.63 -7.55 0.80
CA PRO A 69 -12.11 -8.91 0.56
C PRO A 69 -12.76 -8.98 -0.82
N LEU A 70 -11.97 -9.33 -1.83
CA LEU A 70 -12.40 -9.28 -3.24
C LEU A 70 -13.60 -10.18 -3.54
N GLU A 71 -13.65 -11.36 -2.90
CA GLU A 71 -14.80 -12.27 -3.07
C GLU A 71 -16.09 -11.64 -2.54
N ASP A 72 -16.02 -10.96 -1.42
CA ASP A 72 -17.18 -10.28 -0.82
C ASP A 72 -17.62 -9.09 -1.68
N GLN A 73 -16.67 -8.38 -2.28
CA GLN A 73 -16.97 -7.28 -3.21
C GLN A 73 -17.69 -7.80 -4.45
N ALA A 74 -17.24 -8.92 -5.00
CA ALA A 74 -17.90 -9.55 -6.15
C ALA A 74 -19.31 -10.03 -5.79
N ALA A 75 -19.48 -10.61 -4.62
CA ALA A 75 -20.78 -11.06 -4.12
C ALA A 75 -21.74 -9.88 -3.93
N MET A 76 -21.26 -8.77 -3.40
CA MET A 76 -22.04 -7.55 -3.23
C MET A 76 -22.51 -7.00 -4.59
N LEU A 77 -21.63 -6.98 -5.58
CA LEU A 77 -21.98 -6.54 -6.93
C LEU A 77 -23.11 -7.40 -7.50
N ASN A 78 -23.01 -8.72 -7.36
CA ASN A 78 -24.02 -9.64 -7.82
C ASN A 78 -25.36 -9.47 -7.10
N GLU A 79 -25.32 -9.17 -5.80
CA GLU A 79 -26.52 -8.93 -5.02
C GLU A 79 -27.24 -7.63 -5.45
N LEU A 80 -26.47 -6.56 -5.67
CA LEU A 80 -27.03 -5.26 -6.07
C LEU A 80 -27.49 -5.23 -7.51
N PHE A 81 -26.80 -5.95 -8.40
CA PHE A 81 -27.06 -5.94 -9.83
C PHE A 81 -27.05 -7.38 -10.37
N PRO A 82 -28.06 -8.21 -10.00
CA PRO A 82 -28.04 -9.63 -10.35
C PRO A 82 -28.12 -9.91 -11.85
N ASP A 83 -28.62 -8.96 -12.64
CA ASP A 83 -28.77 -9.11 -14.08
C ASP A 83 -27.59 -8.55 -14.88
N ALA A 84 -26.59 -7.99 -14.22
CA ALA A 84 -25.41 -7.45 -14.89
C ALA A 84 -24.62 -8.56 -15.56
N LYS A 85 -24.33 -8.39 -16.86
CA LYS A 85 -23.54 -9.35 -17.64
C LYS A 85 -22.19 -8.79 -18.04
N ASN A 86 -22.05 -7.47 -18.05
CA ASN A 86 -20.84 -6.79 -18.46
C ASN A 86 -20.47 -5.79 -17.37
N VAL A 87 -19.26 -5.91 -16.83
CA VAL A 87 -18.76 -5.04 -15.78
C VAL A 87 -17.45 -4.42 -16.25
N GLY A 88 -17.36 -3.10 -16.19
CA GLY A 88 -16.12 -2.41 -16.49
C GLY A 88 -15.28 -2.23 -15.23
N LEU A 89 -13.99 -2.47 -15.34
CA LEU A 89 -13.05 -2.27 -14.25
C LEU A 89 -12.08 -1.15 -14.62
N ILE A 90 -12.04 -0.12 -13.80
CA ILE A 90 -11.10 0.99 -13.97
C ILE A 90 -10.01 0.85 -12.93
N TYR A 91 -8.77 0.88 -13.39
CA TYR A 91 -7.63 0.76 -12.48
C TYR A 91 -6.45 1.58 -13.00
N CYS A 92 -5.49 1.84 -12.14
CA CYS A 92 -4.25 2.54 -12.51
C CYS A 92 -3.13 1.52 -12.70
N SER A 93 -2.69 1.32 -13.96
CA SER A 93 -1.65 0.34 -14.26
C SER A 93 -0.27 0.72 -13.70
N ALA A 94 -0.07 2.00 -13.38
CA ALA A 94 1.17 2.48 -12.78
C ALA A 94 1.21 2.27 -11.26
N GLU A 95 0.09 1.95 -10.63
CA GLU A 95 0.00 1.69 -9.20
C GLU A 95 0.28 0.23 -8.91
N ALA A 96 1.27 -0.05 -8.05
CA ALA A 96 1.73 -1.41 -7.78
C ALA A 96 0.62 -2.31 -7.21
N ASN A 97 -0.34 -1.72 -6.46
CA ASN A 97 -1.43 -2.46 -5.82
C ASN A 97 -2.75 -2.39 -6.60
N SER A 98 -2.71 -1.99 -7.85
CA SER A 98 -3.92 -1.95 -8.69
C SER A 98 -4.43 -3.31 -9.10
#